data_63eaa0ea1b3ab1985f9a9c5fd962cd62
#
_entry.id   63eaa0ea1b3ab1985f9a9c5fd962cd62
#
_cell.length_a   1.000
_cell.length_b   1.000
_cell.length_c   1.000
_cell.angle_alpha   90.00
_cell.angle_beta   90.00
_cell.angle_gamma   90.00
#
_symmetry.space_group_name_H-M   'P 1'
#
loop_
_entity.id
_entity.type
_entity.pdbx_description
1 polymer ?
#
loop_
_entity_poly.entity_id
_entity_poly.type
_entity_poly.pdbx_seq_one_letter_code
_entity_poly.pdbx_strand_id
1 'polypeptide(L)'
;MIVIVDYGLGNISNVKRAIEHLGYEVVVSNTSKIIDQAETIILPGVGHFKDAMSEIKRLNFNAILAKNTDKKMIGICLGMQLMYEHSDEGDASGLGFIPGNISRIQTEYPVPHLGWNNLVSKHPMLNQDVYFVHSYQAPMSENVIAYAQYGADIPAIVQFNNYIGIQFHPEKSGTYGLQILRQAIQGGFIND
;
A
#
# COMPACT_ATOMS: atom_id res chain seq x y z
N MET A 1 17.59 -6.91 1.91
CA MET A 1 17.44 -5.61 2.64
C MET A 1 16.11 -4.98 2.24
N ILE A 2 15.33 -4.50 3.21
CA ILE A 2 14.08 -3.76 2.99
C ILE A 2 14.37 -2.27 3.08
N VAL A 3 13.82 -1.48 2.13
CA VAL A 3 13.95 -0.02 2.14
C VAL A 3 12.57 0.62 2.17
N ILE A 4 12.33 1.50 3.16
CA ILE A 4 11.18 2.39 3.19
C ILE A 4 11.56 3.69 2.49
N VAL A 5 10.82 4.06 1.46
CA VAL A 5 11.02 5.31 0.73
C VAL A 5 10.54 6.48 1.56
N ASP A 6 11.44 7.45 1.82
CA ASP A 6 11.12 8.69 2.52
C ASP A 6 10.96 9.84 1.52
N TYR A 7 9.74 10.10 1.12
CA TYR A 7 9.39 11.25 0.28
C TYR A 7 8.68 12.36 1.08
N GLY A 8 8.80 12.32 2.41
CA GLY A 8 8.26 13.34 3.31
C GLY A 8 6.83 13.10 3.80
N LEU A 9 6.13 12.09 3.28
CA LEU A 9 4.76 11.75 3.66
C LEU A 9 4.65 10.27 4.03
N GLY A 10 4.02 9.98 5.16
CA GLY A 10 3.78 8.59 5.57
C GLY A 10 4.00 8.36 7.07
N ASN A 11 3.46 7.27 7.56
CA ASN A 11 3.66 6.81 8.94
C ASN A 11 4.96 5.98 9.06
N ILE A 12 6.06 6.54 8.55
CA ILE A 12 7.36 5.86 8.37
C ILE A 12 7.83 5.18 9.65
N SER A 13 7.78 5.90 10.77
CA SER A 13 8.29 5.39 12.06
C SER A 13 7.52 4.16 12.55
N ASN A 14 6.21 4.12 12.38
CA ASN A 14 5.41 2.98 12.80
C ASN A 14 5.58 1.79 11.86
N VAL A 15 5.65 2.03 10.54
CA VAL A 15 5.94 0.98 9.55
C VAL A 15 7.33 0.38 9.80
N LYS A 16 8.34 1.23 10.04
CA LYS A 16 9.70 0.78 10.39
C LYS A 16 9.69 -0.11 11.62
N ARG A 17 9.08 0.34 12.73
CA ARG A 17 8.97 -0.46 13.96
C ARG A 17 8.25 -1.79 13.75
N ALA A 18 7.20 -1.81 12.93
CA ALA A 18 6.48 -3.04 12.60
C ALA A 18 7.40 -4.04 11.88
N ILE A 19 8.18 -3.58 10.90
CA ILE A 19 9.12 -4.42 10.15
C ILE A 19 10.25 -4.92 11.04
N GLU A 20 10.83 -4.06 11.89
CA GLU A 20 11.85 -4.43 12.88
C GLU A 20 11.32 -5.46 13.89
N HIS A 21 10.07 -5.29 14.36
CA HIS A 21 9.41 -6.25 15.27
C HIS A 21 9.22 -7.62 14.61
N LEU A 22 9.06 -7.68 13.30
CA LEU A 22 9.00 -8.92 12.53
C LEU A 22 10.38 -9.60 12.36
N GLY A 23 11.45 -8.96 12.81
CA GLY A 23 12.82 -9.45 12.74
C GLY A 23 13.57 -9.14 11.45
N TYR A 24 13.07 -8.20 10.63
CA TYR A 24 13.73 -7.79 9.40
C TYR A 24 14.59 -6.54 9.60
N GLU A 25 15.73 -6.53 8.92
CA GLU A 25 16.53 -5.33 8.77
C GLU A 25 15.87 -4.37 7.77
N VAL A 26 15.65 -3.11 8.17
CA VAL A 26 14.96 -2.10 7.36
C VAL A 26 15.69 -0.76 7.44
N VAL A 27 15.85 -0.13 6.29
CA VAL A 27 16.47 1.19 6.13
C VAL A 27 15.41 2.17 5.63
N VAL A 28 15.39 3.37 6.19
CA VAL A 28 14.60 4.50 5.66
C VAL A 28 15.53 5.35 4.81
N SER A 29 15.15 5.62 3.57
CA SER A 29 16.02 6.36 2.67
C SER A 29 15.26 7.17 1.62
N ASN A 30 15.84 8.33 1.30
CA ASN A 30 15.47 9.16 0.15
C ASN A 30 16.54 9.13 -0.95
N THR A 31 17.52 8.24 -0.87
CA THR A 31 18.68 8.19 -1.76
C THR A 31 18.52 7.06 -2.77
N SER A 32 18.60 7.37 -4.08
CA SER A 32 18.50 6.39 -5.17
C SER A 32 19.48 5.22 -4.96
N LYS A 33 20.74 5.49 -4.61
CA LYS A 33 21.75 4.46 -4.39
C LYS A 33 21.35 3.39 -3.37
N ILE A 34 20.65 3.78 -2.30
CA ILE A 34 20.17 2.85 -1.26
C ILE A 34 18.93 2.10 -1.76
N ILE A 35 18.00 2.79 -2.43
CA ILE A 35 16.80 2.19 -3.01
C ILE A 35 17.17 1.16 -4.09
N ASP A 36 18.18 1.46 -4.90
CA ASP A 36 18.69 0.56 -5.95
C ASP A 36 19.29 -0.75 -5.37
N GLN A 37 19.65 -0.78 -4.09
CA GLN A 37 20.16 -1.97 -3.38
C GLN A 37 19.09 -2.77 -2.66
N ALA A 38 17.85 -2.28 -2.61
CA ALA A 38 16.76 -2.96 -1.94
C ALA A 38 16.36 -4.27 -2.65
N GLU A 39 15.94 -5.26 -1.90
CA GLU A 39 15.20 -6.44 -2.39
C GLU A 39 13.70 -6.19 -2.34
N THR A 40 13.27 -5.43 -1.32
CA THR A 40 11.88 -5.03 -1.15
C THR A 40 11.82 -3.53 -0.87
N ILE A 41 10.97 -2.83 -1.60
CA ILE A 41 10.71 -1.41 -1.45
C ILE A 41 9.35 -1.26 -0.78
N ILE A 42 9.29 -0.51 0.31
CA ILE A 42 8.04 -0.12 0.97
C ILE A 42 7.74 1.33 0.57
N LEU A 43 6.56 1.53 0.01
CA LEU A 43 6.01 2.85 -0.30
C LEU A 43 4.92 3.17 0.73
N PRO A 44 5.24 3.87 1.82
CA PRO A 44 4.23 4.30 2.79
C PRO A 44 3.49 5.51 2.23
N GLY A 45 2.34 5.85 2.79
CA GLY A 45 1.69 7.10 2.43
C GLY A 45 0.51 7.42 3.33
N VAL A 46 0.38 8.69 3.64
CA VAL A 46 -0.79 9.29 4.30
C VAL A 46 -1.03 10.68 3.69
N GLY A 47 -2.28 11.13 3.70
CA GLY A 47 -2.66 12.45 3.20
C GLY A 47 -3.31 12.38 1.82
N HIS A 48 -3.10 13.42 1.01
CA HIS A 48 -3.78 13.65 -0.25
C HIS A 48 -2.95 13.13 -1.46
N PHE A 49 -3.59 12.41 -2.39
CA PHE A 49 -2.92 11.74 -3.51
C PHE A 49 -2.11 12.70 -4.39
N LYS A 50 -2.72 13.82 -4.81
CA LYS A 50 -2.06 14.81 -5.67
C LYS A 50 -0.82 15.43 -5.00
N ASP A 51 -0.90 15.71 -3.71
CA ASP A 51 0.21 16.29 -2.95
C ASP A 51 1.37 15.30 -2.84
N ALA A 52 1.05 14.04 -2.57
CA ALA A 52 2.03 12.97 -2.52
C ALA A 52 2.73 12.75 -3.87
N MET A 53 1.97 12.74 -4.98
CA MET A 53 2.55 12.63 -6.32
C MET A 53 3.39 13.86 -6.70
N SER A 54 3.03 15.04 -6.21
CA SER A 54 3.84 16.26 -6.40
C SER A 54 5.20 16.15 -5.69
N GLU A 55 5.23 15.64 -4.46
CA GLU A 55 6.48 15.40 -3.71
C GLU A 55 7.31 14.28 -4.36
N ILE A 56 6.69 13.18 -4.78
CA ILE A 56 7.35 12.10 -5.51
C ILE A 56 8.05 12.62 -6.77
N LYS A 57 7.37 13.47 -7.54
CA LYS A 57 7.94 14.09 -8.75
C LYS A 57 9.04 15.10 -8.41
N ARG A 58 8.81 15.96 -7.40
CA ARG A 58 9.79 16.97 -6.96
C ARG A 58 11.11 16.33 -6.54
N LEU A 59 11.04 15.17 -5.87
CA LEU A 59 12.21 14.41 -5.41
C LEU A 59 12.73 13.39 -6.43
N ASN A 60 12.13 13.36 -7.64
CA ASN A 60 12.48 12.44 -8.72
C ASN A 60 12.29 10.94 -8.36
N PHE A 61 11.45 10.62 -7.38
CA PHE A 61 11.17 9.24 -7.00
C PHE A 61 10.42 8.46 -8.08
N ASN A 62 9.62 9.13 -8.91
CA ASN A 62 8.99 8.50 -10.07
C ASN A 62 10.02 7.81 -10.98
N ALA A 63 11.14 8.47 -11.29
CA ALA A 63 12.21 7.89 -12.08
C ALA A 63 13.00 6.81 -11.31
N ILE A 64 13.24 7.01 -10.01
CA ILE A 64 13.94 6.04 -9.16
C ILE A 64 13.12 4.75 -9.05
N LEU A 65 11.82 4.84 -8.78
CA LEU A 65 10.95 3.67 -8.66
C LEU A 65 10.75 2.96 -10.00
N ALA A 66 10.65 3.70 -11.10
CA ALA A 66 10.53 3.15 -12.45
C ALA A 66 11.77 2.33 -12.89
N LYS A 67 12.95 2.59 -12.34
CA LYS A 67 14.17 1.77 -12.57
C LYS A 67 14.16 0.46 -11.78
N ASN A 68 13.35 0.36 -10.75
CA ASN A 68 13.34 -0.73 -9.77
C ASN A 68 12.07 -1.59 -9.87
N THR A 69 11.46 -1.66 -11.06
CA THR A 69 10.21 -2.41 -11.30
C THR A 69 10.37 -3.92 -11.25
N ASP A 70 11.59 -4.43 -11.27
CA ASP A 70 11.94 -5.83 -11.06
C ASP A 70 11.90 -6.26 -9.59
N LYS A 71 11.85 -5.29 -8.68
CA LYS A 71 11.87 -5.52 -7.23
C LYS A 71 10.46 -5.63 -6.68
N LYS A 72 10.33 -6.34 -5.57
CA LYS A 72 9.09 -6.35 -4.80
C LYS A 72 8.81 -4.95 -4.26
N MET A 73 7.60 -4.46 -4.51
CA MET A 73 7.15 -3.17 -3.99
C MET A 73 5.85 -3.34 -3.21
N ILE A 74 5.82 -2.85 -1.97
CA ILE A 74 4.66 -2.92 -1.09
C ILE A 74 4.19 -1.50 -0.78
N GLY A 75 2.99 -1.15 -1.25
CA GLY A 75 2.34 0.13 -0.96
C GLY A 75 1.38 0.00 0.22
N ILE A 76 1.46 0.92 1.18
CA ILE A 76 0.59 0.94 2.37
C ILE A 76 -0.28 2.19 2.35
N CYS A 77 -1.59 2.00 2.45
CA CYS A 77 -2.64 3.02 2.44
C CYS A 77 -2.52 3.91 1.19
N LEU A 78 -2.21 5.20 1.32
CA LEU A 78 -1.96 6.08 0.18
C LEU A 78 -0.85 5.52 -0.73
N GLY A 79 0.19 4.88 -0.17
CA GLY A 79 1.26 4.26 -0.94
C GLY A 79 0.76 3.18 -1.90
N MET A 80 -0.25 2.39 -1.52
CA MET A 80 -0.94 1.49 -2.44
C MET A 80 -1.60 2.26 -3.58
N GLN A 81 -2.35 3.32 -3.27
CA GLN A 81 -3.08 4.11 -4.25
C GLN A 81 -2.14 4.78 -5.25
N LEU A 82 -0.99 5.27 -4.81
CA LEU A 82 0.03 5.90 -5.66
C LEU A 82 0.59 4.96 -6.73
N MET A 83 0.53 3.63 -6.54
CA MET A 83 0.98 2.66 -7.55
C MET A 83 0.03 2.53 -8.74
N TYR A 84 -1.21 3.01 -8.65
CA TYR A 84 -2.19 2.99 -9.73
C TYR A 84 -1.91 4.06 -10.80
N GLU A 85 -2.67 4.00 -11.91
CA GLU A 85 -2.46 4.90 -13.06
C GLU A 85 -2.94 6.33 -12.78
N HIS A 86 -4.06 6.47 -12.06
CA HIS A 86 -4.72 7.75 -11.84
C HIS A 86 -5.55 7.74 -10.55
N SER A 87 -5.84 8.91 -10.01
CA SER A 87 -6.79 9.08 -8.90
C SER A 87 -7.68 10.30 -9.10
N ASP A 88 -8.97 10.12 -8.78
CA ASP A 88 -9.94 11.21 -8.69
C ASP A 88 -9.61 12.20 -7.57
N GLU A 89 -8.78 11.78 -6.58
CA GLU A 89 -8.32 12.65 -5.51
C GLU A 89 -7.31 13.69 -6.04
N GLY A 90 -7.84 14.82 -6.43
CA GLY A 90 -7.08 15.93 -7.02
C GLY A 90 -6.83 15.78 -8.52
N ASP A 91 -7.49 14.82 -9.20
CA ASP A 91 -7.36 14.57 -10.63
C ASP A 91 -5.88 14.46 -11.04
N ALA A 92 -5.23 13.43 -10.59
CA ALA A 92 -3.78 13.29 -10.70
C ALA A 92 -3.32 11.91 -11.17
N SER A 93 -2.30 11.87 -12.03
CA SER A 93 -1.66 10.65 -12.47
C SER A 93 -0.78 10.07 -11.36
N GLY A 94 -0.86 8.75 -11.16
CA GLY A 94 -0.02 7.98 -10.25
C GLY A 94 1.25 7.45 -10.89
N LEU A 95 1.81 6.40 -10.31
CA LEU A 95 3.04 5.75 -10.79
C LEU A 95 2.79 4.78 -11.95
N GLY A 96 1.56 4.29 -12.13
CA GLY A 96 1.18 3.41 -13.23
C GLY A 96 1.76 1.98 -13.16
N PHE A 97 2.08 1.48 -11.96
CA PHE A 97 2.59 0.12 -11.77
C PHE A 97 1.47 -0.93 -11.71
N ILE A 98 0.28 -0.53 -11.26
CA ILE A 98 -0.92 -1.36 -11.20
C ILE A 98 -1.99 -0.72 -12.09
N PRO A 99 -2.63 -1.47 -12.99
CA PRO A 99 -3.64 -0.89 -13.87
C PRO A 99 -4.90 -0.51 -13.12
N GLY A 100 -5.53 0.60 -13.52
CA GLY A 100 -6.79 1.09 -13.01
C GLY A 100 -6.69 2.43 -12.29
N ASN A 101 -7.86 2.94 -11.91
CA ASN A 101 -8.01 4.28 -11.33
C ASN A 101 -8.56 4.21 -9.91
N ILE A 102 -7.97 5.01 -9.04
CA ILE A 102 -8.44 5.22 -7.68
C ILE A 102 -9.65 6.17 -7.73
N SER A 103 -10.74 5.79 -7.11
CA SER A 103 -11.98 6.58 -7.07
C SER A 103 -12.47 6.81 -5.64
N ARG A 104 -13.30 7.84 -5.46
CA ARG A 104 -13.94 8.07 -4.15
C ARG A 104 -14.87 6.91 -3.81
N ILE A 105 -14.85 6.46 -2.56
CA ILE A 105 -15.76 5.41 -2.06
C ILE A 105 -17.20 5.86 -2.27
N GLN A 106 -17.99 5.05 -2.97
CA GLN A 106 -19.41 5.22 -3.19
C GLN A 106 -20.16 4.29 -2.25
N THR A 107 -20.75 4.84 -1.20
CA THR A 107 -21.43 4.10 -0.15
C THR A 107 -22.49 4.97 0.54
N GLU A 108 -23.46 4.35 1.19
CA GLU A 108 -24.44 5.02 2.07
C GLU A 108 -23.84 5.29 3.47
N TYR A 109 -22.70 4.69 3.81
CA TYR A 109 -22.02 4.88 5.08
C TYR A 109 -21.17 6.17 5.09
N PRO A 110 -20.81 6.68 6.29
CA PRO A 110 -19.92 7.82 6.38
C PRO A 110 -18.56 7.58 5.69
N VAL A 111 -18.05 8.59 4.99
CA VAL A 111 -16.73 8.60 4.40
C VAL A 111 -15.89 9.67 5.12
N PRO A 112 -14.71 9.35 5.64
CA PRO A 112 -13.88 8.17 5.35
C PRO A 112 -14.37 6.86 5.95
N HIS A 113 -14.03 5.73 5.32
CA HIS A 113 -14.05 4.41 5.93
C HIS A 113 -13.02 4.40 7.05
N LEU A 114 -13.48 4.51 8.28
CA LEU A 114 -12.66 4.72 9.47
C LEU A 114 -12.99 3.69 10.54
N GLY A 115 -11.99 2.97 10.98
CA GLY A 115 -12.08 2.01 12.07
C GLY A 115 -11.78 0.58 11.67
N TRP A 116 -12.09 -0.36 12.56
CA TRP A 116 -11.88 -1.78 12.36
C TRP A 116 -12.97 -2.36 11.46
N ASN A 117 -12.56 -3.18 10.49
CA ASN A 117 -13.49 -3.89 9.62
C ASN A 117 -12.86 -5.23 9.19
N ASN A 118 -13.72 -6.22 8.98
CA ASN A 118 -13.32 -7.57 8.63
C ASN A 118 -12.93 -7.68 7.16
N LEU A 119 -11.87 -8.42 6.89
CA LEU A 119 -11.50 -8.79 5.53
C LEU A 119 -12.29 -10.01 5.07
N VAL A 120 -12.65 -10.00 3.79
CA VAL A 120 -13.25 -11.12 3.07
C VAL A 120 -12.26 -11.59 2.00
N SER A 121 -11.90 -12.86 2.02
CA SER A 121 -10.95 -13.45 1.09
C SER A 121 -11.23 -14.93 0.86
N LYS A 122 -10.79 -15.44 -0.30
CA LYS A 122 -10.71 -16.89 -0.56
C LYS A 122 -9.64 -17.59 0.29
N HIS A 123 -8.72 -16.84 0.87
CA HIS A 123 -7.72 -17.34 1.81
C HIS A 123 -8.24 -17.16 3.24
N PRO A 124 -8.68 -18.23 3.93
CA PRO A 124 -9.38 -18.11 5.23
C PRO A 124 -8.56 -17.39 6.31
N MET A 125 -7.22 -17.49 6.25
CA MET A 125 -6.34 -16.79 7.19
C MET A 125 -6.37 -15.26 7.04
N LEU A 126 -6.94 -14.74 5.95
CA LEU A 126 -7.10 -13.29 5.74
C LEU A 126 -8.47 -12.75 6.21
N ASN A 127 -9.38 -13.60 6.71
CA ASN A 127 -10.71 -13.18 7.18
C ASN A 127 -10.66 -12.71 8.63
N GLN A 128 -10.07 -11.55 8.87
CA GLN A 128 -9.85 -10.96 10.20
C GLN A 128 -10.05 -9.45 10.17
N ASP A 129 -10.18 -8.84 11.34
CA ASP A 129 -10.34 -7.39 11.47
C ASP A 129 -9.01 -6.66 11.32
N VAL A 130 -9.04 -5.58 10.53
CA VAL A 130 -7.93 -4.66 10.30
C VAL A 130 -8.39 -3.21 10.37
N TYR A 131 -7.47 -2.28 10.56
CA TYR A 131 -7.77 -0.88 10.77
C TYR A 131 -7.66 -0.05 9.49
N PHE A 132 -8.78 0.54 9.08
CA PHE A 132 -8.91 1.42 7.91
C PHE A 132 -8.99 2.89 8.28
N VAL A 133 -8.47 3.74 7.42
CA VAL A 133 -8.73 5.18 7.40
C VAL A 133 -8.48 5.72 5.99
N HIS A 134 -9.50 5.75 5.14
CA HIS A 134 -9.38 6.23 3.76
C HIS A 134 -10.73 6.63 3.16
N SER A 135 -10.70 7.54 2.19
CA SER A 135 -11.89 8.03 1.46
C SER A 135 -11.93 7.59 0.01
N TYR A 136 -10.82 7.08 -0.52
CA TYR A 136 -10.65 6.63 -1.90
C TYR A 136 -10.24 5.17 -1.92
N GLN A 137 -10.60 4.47 -2.99
CA GLN A 137 -10.40 3.04 -3.11
C GLN A 137 -9.87 2.65 -4.50
N ALA A 138 -9.17 1.53 -4.56
CA ALA A 138 -8.83 0.86 -5.80
C ALA A 138 -10.08 0.24 -6.47
N PRO A 139 -10.06 -0.02 -7.78
CA PRO A 139 -11.13 -0.75 -8.45
C PRO A 139 -11.12 -2.23 -8.03
N MET A 140 -12.30 -2.85 -7.98
CA MET A 140 -12.42 -4.30 -7.93
C MET A 140 -11.89 -4.89 -9.24
N SER A 141 -10.99 -5.87 -9.12
CA SER A 141 -10.35 -6.55 -10.26
C SER A 141 -9.94 -7.97 -9.88
N GLU A 142 -9.44 -8.73 -10.83
CA GLU A 142 -8.86 -10.06 -10.60
C GLU A 142 -7.62 -10.05 -9.68
N ASN A 143 -6.98 -8.89 -9.54
CA ASN A 143 -5.81 -8.70 -8.68
C ASN A 143 -6.16 -8.52 -7.19
N VAL A 144 -7.45 -8.44 -6.84
CA VAL A 144 -7.91 -8.27 -5.46
C VAL A 144 -7.82 -9.61 -4.72
N ILE A 145 -6.96 -9.66 -3.70
CA ILE A 145 -6.74 -10.82 -2.83
C ILE A 145 -7.73 -10.84 -1.67
N ALA A 146 -8.01 -9.67 -1.11
CA ALA A 146 -8.98 -9.48 -0.04
C ALA A 146 -9.67 -8.12 -0.17
N TYR A 147 -10.92 -8.06 0.28
CA TYR A 147 -11.70 -6.83 0.33
C TYR A 147 -12.43 -6.72 1.67
N ALA A 148 -12.90 -5.53 2.01
CA ALA A 148 -13.79 -5.30 3.13
C ALA A 148 -15.16 -4.85 2.61
N GLN A 149 -16.24 -5.18 3.33
CA GLN A 149 -17.59 -4.71 3.00
C GLN A 149 -17.91 -3.43 3.78
N TYR A 150 -18.20 -2.36 3.06
CA TYR A 150 -18.55 -1.06 3.64
C TYR A 150 -19.64 -0.37 2.81
N GLY A 151 -20.81 -1.02 2.67
CA GLY A 151 -21.85 -0.62 1.73
C GLY A 151 -21.49 -0.82 0.26
N ALA A 152 -20.22 -1.13 0.01
CA ALA A 152 -19.62 -1.56 -1.25
C ALA A 152 -18.45 -2.49 -0.91
N ASP A 153 -17.98 -3.24 -1.90
CA ASP A 153 -16.75 -4.05 -1.75
C ASP A 153 -15.54 -3.15 -1.95
N ILE A 154 -14.74 -3.01 -0.90
CA ILE A 154 -13.57 -2.13 -0.83
C ILE A 154 -12.31 -2.99 -0.95
N PRO A 155 -11.52 -2.94 -2.05
CA PRO A 155 -10.25 -3.64 -2.14
C PRO A 155 -9.33 -3.30 -0.99
N ALA A 156 -8.90 -4.31 -0.25
CA ALA A 156 -8.08 -4.17 0.95
C ALA A 156 -6.66 -4.67 0.76
N ILE A 157 -6.49 -5.77 0.00
CA ILE A 157 -5.20 -6.29 -0.43
C ILE A 157 -5.28 -6.56 -1.92
N VAL A 158 -4.32 -6.05 -2.67
CA VAL A 158 -4.16 -6.32 -4.10
C VAL A 158 -2.77 -6.84 -4.38
N GLN A 159 -2.63 -7.71 -5.38
CA GLN A 159 -1.34 -8.16 -5.86
C GLN A 159 -1.36 -8.23 -7.38
N PHE A 160 -0.43 -7.51 -8.00
CA PHE A 160 -0.21 -7.51 -9.45
C PHE A 160 1.29 -7.67 -9.71
N ASN A 161 1.69 -8.82 -10.26
CA ASN A 161 3.09 -9.19 -10.39
C ASN A 161 3.82 -9.10 -9.02
N ASN A 162 4.91 -8.35 -8.95
CA ASN A 162 5.70 -8.09 -7.75
C ASN A 162 5.22 -6.87 -6.93
N TYR A 163 4.09 -6.25 -7.31
CA TYR A 163 3.47 -5.15 -6.59
C TYR A 163 2.38 -5.64 -5.67
N ILE A 164 2.46 -5.27 -4.39
CA ILE A 164 1.46 -5.58 -3.37
C ILE A 164 0.93 -4.29 -2.79
N GLY A 165 -0.38 -4.11 -2.83
CA GLY A 165 -1.07 -2.98 -2.20
C GLY A 165 -1.84 -3.41 -0.98
N ILE A 166 -1.71 -2.67 0.12
CA ILE A 166 -2.46 -2.85 1.36
C ILE A 166 -3.16 -1.54 1.69
N GLN A 167 -4.50 -1.50 1.63
CA GLN A 167 -5.28 -0.28 1.84
C GLN A 167 -5.38 0.12 3.32
N PHE A 168 -5.48 -0.84 4.21
CA PHE A 168 -5.47 -0.61 5.64
C PHE A 168 -4.06 -0.36 6.18
N HIS A 169 -3.94 -0.08 7.47
CA HIS A 169 -2.67 0.12 8.15
C HIS A 169 -2.26 -1.16 8.89
N PRO A 170 -1.40 -2.03 8.33
CA PRO A 170 -0.97 -3.25 8.99
C PRO A 170 -0.23 -2.97 10.30
N GLU A 171 0.50 -1.85 10.38
CA GLU A 171 1.22 -1.40 11.57
C GLU A 171 0.29 -0.93 12.70
N LYS A 172 -1.03 -0.76 12.41
CA LYS A 172 -2.08 -0.40 13.38
C LYS A 172 -3.11 -1.51 13.58
N SER A 173 -2.94 -2.65 12.92
CA SER A 173 -3.91 -3.75 12.90
C SER A 173 -3.53 -4.91 13.80
N GLY A 174 -2.75 -4.64 14.86
CA GLY A 174 -2.35 -5.62 15.87
C GLY A 174 -1.50 -6.76 15.32
N THR A 175 -1.51 -7.90 16.00
CA THR A 175 -0.72 -9.09 15.59
C THR A 175 -1.06 -9.57 14.20
N TYR A 176 -2.33 -9.47 13.83
CA TYR A 176 -2.81 -9.93 12.53
C TYR A 176 -2.30 -9.05 11.38
N GLY A 177 -2.35 -7.71 11.55
CA GLY A 177 -1.75 -6.80 10.59
C GLY A 177 -0.26 -7.06 10.37
N LEU A 178 0.47 -7.39 11.45
CA LEU A 178 1.88 -7.79 11.36
C LEU A 178 2.07 -9.10 10.59
N GLN A 179 1.18 -10.08 10.75
CA GLN A 179 1.24 -11.33 9.97
C GLN A 179 1.02 -11.07 8.48
N ILE A 180 0.07 -10.21 8.11
CA ILE A 180 -0.14 -9.80 6.72
C ILE A 180 1.10 -9.09 6.16
N LEU A 181 1.67 -8.16 6.90
CA LEU A 181 2.89 -7.46 6.49
C LEU A 181 4.06 -8.44 6.30
N ARG A 182 4.24 -9.41 7.19
CA ARG A 182 5.24 -10.48 7.06
C ARG A 182 5.02 -11.28 5.77
N GLN A 183 3.80 -11.71 5.50
CA GLN A 183 3.47 -12.48 4.29
C GLN A 183 3.75 -11.67 3.02
N ALA A 184 3.38 -10.39 2.98
CA ALA A 184 3.70 -9.50 1.87
C ALA A 184 5.22 -9.39 1.63
N ILE A 185 6.03 -9.29 2.70
CA ILE A 185 7.49 -9.25 2.63
C ILE A 185 8.06 -10.57 2.10
N GLN A 186 7.55 -11.71 2.57
CA GLN A 186 8.09 -13.04 2.24
C GLN A 186 7.82 -13.49 0.80
N GLY A 187 6.69 -13.14 0.21
CA GLY A 187 6.38 -13.62 -1.15
C GLY A 187 5.06 -13.10 -1.69
N GLY A 188 4.22 -12.53 -0.83
CA GLY A 188 2.87 -12.12 -1.19
C GLY A 188 1.84 -13.20 -0.93
N PHE A 189 0.71 -13.12 -1.63
CA PHE A 189 -0.52 -13.87 -1.34
C PHE A 189 -0.90 -14.84 -2.47
N ILE A 190 -0.25 -14.73 -3.62
CA ILE A 190 -0.40 -15.63 -4.75
C ILE A 190 0.80 -16.56 -4.72
N ASN A 191 0.57 -17.85 -4.53
CA ASN A 191 1.58 -18.88 -4.77
C ASN A 191 1.52 -19.21 -6.26
N ASP A 192 2.66 -19.12 -6.94
CA ASP A 192 2.85 -19.62 -8.30
C ASP A 192 2.65 -21.14 -8.39
#